data_2b8c6ac5084d20cd6a98bd9f69051a7d
#
_entry.id   2b8c6ac5084d20cd6a98bd9f69051a7d
#
_cell.length_a   1.000
_cell.length_b   1.000
_cell.length_c   1.000
_cell.angle_alpha   90.00
_cell.angle_beta   90.00
_cell.angle_gamma   90.00
#
_symmetry.space_group_name_H-M   'P 1'
#
loop_
_entity.id
_entity.type
_entity.pdbx_description
1 polymer ?
#
loop_
_entity_poly.entity_id
_entity_poly.type
_entity_poly.pdbx_seq_one_letter_code
_entity_poly.pdbx_strand_id
1 'polypeptide(L)'
;MKNFISILSIFIIVSCSSGKTPVEEGLENQILHWGNGSEPQGIDPHIVTGVPEHHILIGVCEGLTITDPKGGRDNLPGVAESWTLKEDQKTYIFNFNPNARWSNGDRVTPEDFVWSWQRALTPTLGSQYSEMLFYVKNAKKFYDGEINDCSEVGV
;
A
#
# COMPACT_ATOMS: atom_id res chain seq x y z
N MET A 1 -54.50 23.02 26.58
CA MET A 1 -53.48 21.97 26.58
C MET A 1 -53.46 21.13 25.29
N LYS A 2 -54.60 20.77 24.69
CA LYS A 2 -54.61 19.96 23.46
C LYS A 2 -53.97 20.65 22.24
N ASN A 3 -54.06 21.96 22.10
CA ASN A 3 -53.52 22.72 20.95
C ASN A 3 -51.99 22.93 21.06
N PHE A 4 -51.40 22.83 22.26
CA PHE A 4 -49.95 22.98 22.46
C PHE A 4 -49.18 21.73 22.03
N ILE A 5 -49.77 20.55 22.20
CA ILE A 5 -49.20 19.27 21.78
C ILE A 5 -49.19 19.15 20.28
N SER A 6 -50.20 19.69 19.57
CA SER A 6 -50.29 19.67 18.10
C SER A 6 -49.20 20.54 17.43
N ILE A 7 -48.85 21.68 18.01
CA ILE A 7 -47.78 22.57 17.53
C ILE A 7 -46.41 21.98 17.77
N LEU A 8 -46.21 21.28 18.88
CA LEU A 8 -44.93 20.61 19.18
C LEU A 8 -44.65 19.44 18.23
N SER A 9 -45.69 18.71 17.79
CA SER A 9 -45.56 17.61 16.85
C SER A 9 -45.17 18.06 15.41
N ILE A 10 -45.50 19.28 15.01
CA ILE A 10 -45.15 19.85 13.71
C ILE A 10 -43.67 20.24 13.65
N PHE A 11 -43.07 20.64 14.77
CA PHE A 11 -41.65 21.02 14.81
C PHE A 11 -40.66 19.84 14.68
N ILE A 12 -41.10 18.61 14.97
CA ILE A 12 -40.23 17.41 14.89
C ILE A 12 -40.04 16.90 13.46
N ILE A 13 -40.91 17.32 12.52
CA ILE A 13 -40.86 16.79 11.12
C ILE A 13 -39.91 17.59 10.22
N VAL A 14 -39.41 18.76 10.65
CA VAL A 14 -38.57 19.64 9.81
C VAL A 14 -37.06 19.34 9.97
N SER A 15 -36.68 18.34 10.75
CA SER A 15 -35.26 18.01 11.00
C SER A 15 -34.64 16.97 10.06
N CYS A 16 -35.23 16.73 8.90
CA CYS A 16 -34.51 16.06 7.81
C CYS A 16 -33.77 17.09 6.97
N SER A 17 -32.50 17.31 7.29
CA SER A 17 -31.60 18.07 6.45
C SER A 17 -31.59 17.43 5.04
N SER A 18 -32.11 18.15 4.05
CA SER A 18 -32.06 17.77 2.63
C SER A 18 -30.69 18.10 1.99
N GLY A 19 -29.64 18.19 2.80
CA GLY A 19 -28.28 18.40 2.31
C GLY A 19 -27.71 17.10 1.72
N LYS A 20 -26.91 17.25 0.66
CA LYS A 20 -26.14 16.12 0.11
C LYS A 20 -25.21 15.54 1.17
N THR A 21 -25.03 14.24 1.14
CA THR A 21 -24.02 13.58 1.97
C THR A 21 -22.63 13.88 1.43
N PRO A 22 -21.56 13.78 2.25
CA PRO A 22 -20.19 13.93 1.77
C PRO A 22 -19.85 12.98 0.60
N VAL A 23 -20.48 11.81 0.54
CA VAL A 23 -20.31 10.86 -0.57
C VAL A 23 -20.93 11.37 -1.86
N GLU A 24 -22.14 11.94 -1.79
CA GLU A 24 -22.80 12.51 -2.96
C GLU A 24 -22.05 13.73 -3.49
N GLU A 25 -21.58 14.62 -2.61
CA GLU A 25 -20.73 15.75 -2.99
C GLU A 25 -19.39 15.29 -3.57
N GLY A 26 -18.79 14.28 -2.97
CA GLY A 26 -17.54 13.67 -3.44
C GLY A 26 -17.68 13.09 -4.85
N LEU A 27 -18.80 12.44 -5.13
CA LEU A 27 -19.10 11.89 -6.48
C LEU A 27 -19.17 12.98 -7.54
N GLU A 28 -19.82 14.11 -7.23
CA GLU A 28 -19.94 15.25 -8.16
C GLU A 28 -18.59 15.96 -8.37
N ASN A 29 -17.79 16.10 -7.32
CA ASN A 29 -16.52 16.83 -7.32
C ASN A 29 -15.32 15.94 -7.64
N GLN A 30 -15.50 14.65 -7.90
CA GLN A 30 -14.44 13.65 -8.11
C GLN A 30 -13.49 13.55 -6.91
N ILE A 31 -14.05 13.63 -5.70
CA ILE A 31 -13.31 13.51 -4.42
C ILE A 31 -13.70 12.21 -3.73
N LEU A 32 -12.73 11.34 -3.48
CA LEU A 32 -12.93 10.14 -2.68
C LEU A 32 -12.77 10.46 -1.18
N HIS A 33 -13.86 10.27 -0.42
CA HIS A 33 -13.80 10.33 1.05
C HIS A 33 -13.50 8.93 1.60
N TRP A 34 -12.31 8.76 2.15
CA TRP A 34 -11.85 7.50 2.71
C TRP A 34 -11.74 7.58 4.23
N GLY A 35 -12.44 6.69 4.94
CA GLY A 35 -12.32 6.53 6.39
C GLY A 35 -11.18 5.56 6.73
N ASN A 36 -10.06 6.09 7.22
CA ASN A 36 -8.88 5.29 7.55
C ASN A 36 -8.92 4.65 8.95
N GLY A 37 -9.95 4.95 9.75
CA GLY A 37 -10.15 4.43 11.11
C GLY A 37 -9.33 5.17 12.18
N SER A 38 -8.05 5.42 11.98
CA SER A 38 -7.18 6.19 12.87
C SER A 38 -6.05 6.85 12.09
N GLU A 39 -5.38 7.82 12.76
CA GLU A 39 -4.18 8.45 12.21
C GLU A 39 -3.03 7.45 12.08
N PRO A 40 -2.29 7.45 10.97
CA PRO A 40 -1.10 6.64 10.80
C PRO A 40 0.03 7.13 11.71
N GLN A 41 0.85 6.23 12.23
CA GLN A 41 2.06 6.59 12.98
C GLN A 41 3.18 7.12 12.08
N GLY A 42 3.12 6.81 10.81
CA GLY A 42 4.04 7.21 9.74
C GLY A 42 3.62 6.60 8.42
N ILE A 43 4.36 6.87 7.38
CA ILE A 43 4.13 6.31 6.03
C ILE A 43 5.41 5.74 5.40
N ASP A 44 6.43 5.44 6.23
CA ASP A 44 7.62 4.72 5.74
C ASP A 44 7.29 3.22 5.61
N PRO A 45 7.22 2.67 4.37
CA PRO A 45 6.78 1.30 4.13
C PRO A 45 7.71 0.24 4.75
N HIS A 46 8.95 0.60 5.10
CA HIS A 46 9.90 -0.33 5.68
C HIS A 46 9.86 -0.39 7.22
N ILE A 47 9.11 0.52 7.86
CA ILE A 47 9.08 0.64 9.33
C ILE A 47 7.69 0.37 9.88
N VAL A 48 6.65 0.90 9.22
CA VAL A 48 5.27 0.86 9.75
C VAL A 48 4.67 -0.54 9.69
N THR A 49 3.81 -0.84 10.68
CA THR A 49 3.21 -2.19 10.85
C THR A 49 1.71 -2.16 11.04
N GLY A 50 1.11 -0.98 11.10
CA GLY A 50 -0.30 -0.79 11.39
C GLY A 50 -1.21 -0.93 10.16
N VAL A 51 -2.47 -1.27 10.41
CA VAL A 51 -3.50 -1.34 9.37
C VAL A 51 -3.80 0.03 8.74
N PRO A 52 -3.84 1.15 9.50
CA PRO A 52 -4.06 2.47 8.92
C PRO A 52 -2.97 2.86 7.92
N GLU A 53 -1.71 2.57 8.23
CA GLU A 53 -0.57 2.80 7.33
C GLU A 53 -0.65 1.94 6.09
N HIS A 54 -0.97 0.65 6.27
CA HIS A 54 -1.11 -0.30 5.17
C HIS A 54 -2.16 0.16 4.15
N HIS A 55 -3.34 0.62 4.60
CA HIS A 55 -4.38 1.12 3.70
C HIS A 55 -3.92 2.32 2.87
N ILE A 56 -3.15 3.23 3.44
CA ILE A 56 -2.60 4.37 2.71
C ILE A 56 -1.56 3.88 1.71
N LEU A 57 -0.61 3.04 2.16
CA LEU A 57 0.49 2.56 1.32
C LEU A 57 0.02 1.78 0.11
N ILE A 58 -0.96 0.86 0.25
CA ILE A 58 -1.51 0.15 -0.91
C ILE A 58 -2.30 1.06 -1.87
N GLY A 59 -2.77 2.22 -1.39
CA GLY A 59 -3.45 3.21 -2.21
C GLY A 59 -2.53 4.13 -3.01
N VAL A 60 -1.27 4.32 -2.54
CA VAL A 60 -0.32 5.26 -3.16
C VAL A 60 0.92 4.60 -3.75
N CYS A 61 1.18 3.34 -3.39
CA CYS A 61 2.33 2.57 -3.88
C CYS A 61 1.87 1.36 -4.68
N GLU A 62 2.68 0.97 -5.66
CA GLU A 62 2.48 -0.23 -6.44
C GLU A 62 3.73 -1.12 -6.35
N GLY A 63 3.53 -2.43 -6.16
CA GLY A 63 4.61 -3.40 -6.13
C GLY A 63 5.00 -3.91 -7.52
N LEU A 64 5.98 -4.83 -7.58
CA LEU A 64 6.28 -5.57 -8.82
C LEU A 64 5.03 -6.25 -9.38
N THR A 65 4.23 -6.85 -8.47
CA THR A 65 2.94 -7.45 -8.76
C THR A 65 1.88 -6.89 -7.81
N ILE A 66 0.63 -6.99 -8.19
CA ILE A 66 -0.51 -6.61 -7.34
C ILE A 66 -1.38 -7.83 -7.05
N THR A 67 -2.04 -7.83 -5.91
CA THR A 67 -3.06 -8.82 -5.58
C THR A 67 -4.31 -8.57 -6.41
N ASP A 68 -4.94 -9.63 -6.90
CA ASP A 68 -6.21 -9.49 -7.62
C ASP A 68 -7.30 -8.88 -6.72
N PRO A 69 -7.81 -7.69 -7.04
CA PRO A 69 -8.84 -7.02 -6.23
C PRO A 69 -10.18 -7.78 -6.21
N LYS A 70 -10.36 -8.74 -7.11
CA LYS A 70 -11.54 -9.62 -7.14
C LYS A 70 -11.40 -10.86 -6.25
N GLY A 71 -10.27 -10.96 -5.50
CA GLY A 71 -10.02 -12.07 -4.58
C GLY A 71 -9.50 -13.33 -5.27
N GLY A 72 -8.97 -13.24 -6.47
CA GLY A 72 -8.20 -14.30 -7.13
C GLY A 72 -6.95 -14.67 -6.35
N ARG A 73 -6.39 -15.86 -6.63
CA ARG A 73 -5.15 -16.33 -6.00
C ARG A 73 -3.91 -15.92 -6.77
N ASP A 74 -4.07 -15.52 -8.02
CA ASP A 74 -2.97 -15.17 -8.91
C ASP A 74 -2.59 -13.71 -8.71
N ASN A 75 -1.29 -13.44 -8.74
CA ASN A 75 -0.79 -12.09 -8.80
C ASN A 75 -1.01 -11.52 -10.21
N LEU A 76 -1.41 -10.27 -10.27
CA LEU A 76 -1.55 -9.52 -11.51
C LEU A 76 -0.31 -8.65 -11.75
N PRO A 77 -0.04 -8.24 -13.01
CA PRO A 77 0.98 -7.25 -13.31
C PRO A 77 0.80 -5.97 -12.49
N GLY A 78 1.92 -5.45 -11.97
CA GLY A 78 2.04 -4.15 -11.34
C GLY A 78 3.10 -3.33 -12.07
N VAL A 79 4.14 -2.85 -11.37
CA VAL A 79 5.29 -2.21 -12.00
C VAL A 79 5.97 -3.16 -12.99
N ALA A 80 6.01 -4.45 -12.69
CA ALA A 80 6.39 -5.46 -13.67
C ALA A 80 5.19 -5.85 -14.54
N GLU A 81 5.33 -5.71 -15.85
CA GLU A 81 4.31 -6.15 -16.80
C GLU A 81 4.28 -7.67 -17.00
N SER A 82 5.39 -8.34 -16.70
CA SER A 82 5.51 -9.81 -16.77
C SER A 82 6.70 -10.30 -15.93
N TRP A 83 6.70 -11.62 -15.63
CA TRP A 83 7.81 -12.27 -14.96
C TRP A 83 7.95 -13.72 -15.41
N THR A 84 9.14 -14.27 -15.24
CA THR A 84 9.46 -15.65 -15.56
C THR A 84 10.19 -16.30 -14.40
N LEU A 85 9.75 -17.46 -13.99
CA LEU A 85 10.48 -18.34 -13.08
C LEU A 85 11.40 -19.25 -13.90
N LYS A 86 12.71 -19.23 -13.60
CA LYS A 86 13.69 -20.09 -14.26
C LYS A 86 13.54 -21.57 -13.88
N GLU A 87 14.21 -22.45 -14.62
CA GLU A 87 14.20 -23.90 -14.39
C GLU A 87 14.71 -24.30 -13.01
N ASP A 88 15.57 -23.49 -12.38
CA ASP A 88 16.08 -23.70 -11.02
C ASP A 88 15.00 -23.54 -9.94
N GLN A 89 13.78 -23.10 -10.29
CA GLN A 89 12.64 -22.85 -9.41
C GLN A 89 12.94 -21.87 -8.27
N LYS A 90 13.93 -20.99 -8.44
CA LYS A 90 14.40 -20.01 -7.44
C LYS A 90 14.62 -18.63 -8.01
N THR A 91 14.97 -18.53 -9.29
CA THR A 91 15.29 -17.26 -9.94
C THR A 91 14.08 -16.73 -10.68
N TYR A 92 13.60 -15.57 -10.27
CA TYR A 92 12.58 -14.80 -10.98
C TYR A 92 13.22 -13.70 -11.79
N ILE A 93 12.75 -13.51 -13.02
CA ILE A 93 13.11 -12.38 -13.88
C ILE A 93 11.85 -11.55 -14.08
N PHE A 94 11.89 -10.29 -13.69
CA PHE A 94 10.79 -9.33 -13.86
C PHE A 94 11.09 -8.39 -15.01
N ASN A 95 10.13 -8.23 -15.92
CA ASN A 95 10.19 -7.25 -17.00
C ASN A 95 9.35 -6.05 -16.59
N PHE A 96 10.00 -4.91 -16.45
CA PHE A 96 9.35 -3.68 -16.00
C PHE A 96 8.53 -3.04 -17.10
N ASN A 97 7.37 -2.52 -16.73
CA ASN A 97 6.58 -1.68 -17.63
C ASN A 97 7.38 -0.40 -17.96
N PRO A 98 7.67 -0.14 -19.24
CA PRO A 98 8.48 1.01 -19.65
C PRO A 98 7.79 2.36 -19.35
N ASN A 99 6.49 2.34 -19.07
CA ASN A 99 5.71 3.51 -18.73
C ASN A 99 5.55 3.73 -17.22
N ALA A 100 6.08 2.83 -16.37
CA ALA A 100 6.04 3.01 -14.92
C ALA A 100 6.77 4.29 -14.51
N ARG A 101 6.11 5.12 -13.70
CA ARG A 101 6.63 6.43 -13.25
C ARG A 101 6.33 6.66 -11.78
N TRP A 102 7.24 7.35 -11.14
CA TRP A 102 7.00 7.99 -9.87
C TRP A 102 6.04 9.18 -10.03
N SER A 103 5.43 9.63 -8.93
CA SER A 103 4.51 10.78 -8.93
C SER A 103 5.15 12.10 -9.43
N ASN A 104 6.47 12.22 -9.37
CA ASN A 104 7.24 13.35 -9.92
C ASN A 104 7.54 13.22 -11.42
N GLY A 105 7.16 12.10 -12.06
CA GLY A 105 7.38 11.82 -13.47
C GLY A 105 8.65 11.01 -13.80
N ASP A 106 9.55 10.79 -12.84
CA ASP A 106 10.74 9.97 -13.03
C ASP A 106 10.37 8.51 -13.33
N ARG A 107 11.22 7.80 -14.04
CA ARG A 107 11.02 6.38 -14.33
C ARG A 107 11.22 5.55 -13.07
N VAL A 108 10.35 4.57 -12.87
CA VAL A 108 10.61 3.51 -11.90
C VAL A 108 11.56 2.50 -12.52
N THR A 109 12.63 2.16 -11.81
CA THR A 109 13.72 1.30 -12.29
C THR A 109 13.92 0.07 -11.40
N PRO A 110 14.59 -0.99 -11.87
CA PRO A 110 14.97 -2.12 -11.03
C PRO A 110 15.79 -1.72 -9.79
N GLU A 111 16.64 -0.71 -9.93
CA GLU A 111 17.49 -0.19 -8.86
C GLU A 111 16.68 0.36 -7.69
N ASP A 112 15.50 0.92 -7.93
CA ASP A 112 14.59 1.37 -6.87
C ASP A 112 14.15 0.20 -5.98
N PHE A 113 13.88 -0.97 -6.57
CA PHE A 113 13.51 -2.18 -5.85
C PHE A 113 14.71 -2.80 -5.12
N VAL A 114 15.86 -2.86 -5.76
CA VAL A 114 17.10 -3.33 -5.12
C VAL A 114 17.40 -2.48 -3.89
N TRP A 115 17.39 -1.16 -4.02
CA TRP A 115 17.61 -0.24 -2.91
C TRP A 115 16.57 -0.43 -1.79
N SER A 116 15.31 -0.56 -2.16
CA SER A 116 14.20 -0.75 -1.21
C SER A 116 14.38 -2.01 -0.36
N TRP A 117 14.71 -3.15 -0.99
CA TRP A 117 14.90 -4.40 -0.27
C TRP A 117 16.16 -4.40 0.58
N GLN A 118 17.25 -3.83 0.08
CA GLN A 118 18.48 -3.65 0.86
C GLN A 118 18.24 -2.76 2.10
N ARG A 119 17.48 -1.67 1.93
CA ARG A 119 17.10 -0.81 3.04
C ARG A 119 16.26 -1.54 4.08
N ALA A 120 15.24 -2.30 3.65
CA ALA A 120 14.39 -3.08 4.55
C ALA A 120 15.16 -4.16 5.33
N LEU A 121 16.23 -4.70 4.73
CA LEU A 121 17.13 -5.69 5.35
C LEU A 121 18.22 -5.08 6.21
N THR A 122 18.41 -3.74 6.19
CA THR A 122 19.46 -3.09 6.99
C THR A 122 19.14 -3.20 8.48
N PRO A 123 19.99 -3.86 9.31
CA PRO A 123 19.66 -4.14 10.70
C PRO A 123 19.37 -2.88 11.53
N THR A 124 20.11 -1.79 11.27
CA THR A 124 19.98 -0.52 12.00
C THR A 124 18.67 0.21 11.71
N LEU A 125 17.96 -0.14 10.64
CA LEU A 125 16.63 0.41 10.35
C LEU A 125 15.57 -0.12 11.33
N GLY A 126 15.73 -1.37 11.82
CA GLY A 126 14.80 -1.99 12.74
C GLY A 126 13.45 -2.37 12.11
N SER A 127 13.44 -2.67 10.80
CA SER A 127 12.23 -3.13 10.11
C SER A 127 11.69 -4.40 10.77
N GLN A 128 10.45 -4.35 11.27
CA GLN A 128 9.80 -5.49 11.92
C GLN A 128 9.40 -6.59 10.94
N TYR A 129 9.28 -6.26 9.65
CA TYR A 129 8.89 -7.20 8.58
C TYR A 129 10.05 -7.63 7.69
N SER A 130 11.30 -7.34 8.07
CA SER A 130 12.49 -7.80 7.33
C SER A 130 12.53 -9.32 7.10
N GLU A 131 11.98 -10.09 8.03
CA GLU A 131 11.90 -11.56 7.93
C GLU A 131 11.13 -12.05 6.69
N MET A 132 10.20 -11.27 6.16
CA MET A 132 9.47 -11.60 4.94
C MET A 132 10.40 -11.68 3.72
N LEU A 133 11.56 -11.02 3.77
CA LEU A 133 12.57 -11.04 2.72
C LEU A 133 13.63 -12.14 2.92
N PHE A 134 13.59 -12.91 4.01
CA PHE A 134 14.62 -13.95 4.28
C PHE A 134 14.61 -15.13 3.31
N TYR A 135 13.60 -15.24 2.47
CA TYR A 135 13.55 -16.18 1.34
C TYR A 135 14.50 -15.78 0.20
N VAL A 136 14.87 -14.50 0.13
CA VAL A 136 15.84 -14.01 -0.85
C VAL A 136 17.23 -14.49 -0.48
N LYS A 137 18.01 -14.89 -1.49
CA LYS A 137 19.38 -15.40 -1.31
C LYS A 137 20.19 -14.41 -0.45
N ASN A 138 20.85 -14.92 0.59
CA ASN A 138 21.71 -14.18 1.51
C ASN A 138 21.00 -13.07 2.35
N ALA A 139 19.71 -12.82 2.18
CA ALA A 139 19.00 -11.76 2.91
C ALA A 139 19.13 -11.91 4.44
N LYS A 140 18.89 -13.12 4.96
CA LYS A 140 19.04 -13.37 6.40
C LYS A 140 20.50 -13.20 6.89
N LYS A 141 21.49 -13.64 6.10
CA LYS A 141 22.89 -13.47 6.46
C LYS A 141 23.32 -12.00 6.52
N PHE A 142 22.82 -11.20 5.60
CA PHE A 142 23.04 -9.76 5.61
C PHE A 142 22.38 -9.12 6.84
N TYR A 143 21.12 -9.47 7.13
CA TYR A 143 20.39 -8.98 8.30
C TYR A 143 21.09 -9.36 9.63
N ASP A 144 21.60 -10.58 9.73
CA ASP A 144 22.30 -11.06 10.94
C ASP A 144 23.76 -10.52 11.05
N GLY A 145 24.25 -9.80 10.04
CA GLY A 145 25.61 -9.27 10.01
C GLY A 145 26.69 -10.30 9.70
N GLU A 146 26.32 -11.47 9.18
CA GLU A 146 27.28 -12.50 8.74
C GLU A 146 27.99 -12.09 7.44
N ILE A 147 27.31 -11.30 6.60
CA ILE A 147 27.85 -10.61 5.42
C ILE A 147 27.58 -9.12 5.55
N ASN A 148 28.52 -8.29 5.09
CA ASN A 148 28.43 -6.83 5.20
C ASN A 148 28.16 -6.14 3.86
N ASP A 149 28.32 -6.86 2.76
CA ASP A 149 28.10 -6.32 1.42
C ASP A 149 26.68 -6.65 0.96
N CYS A 150 25.83 -5.63 0.87
CA CYS A 150 24.46 -5.78 0.41
C CYS A 150 24.37 -6.21 -1.08
N SER A 151 25.42 -6.06 -1.87
CA SER A 151 25.46 -6.56 -3.25
C SER A 151 25.46 -8.10 -3.35
N GLU A 152 25.75 -8.80 -2.24
CA GLU A 152 25.66 -10.25 -2.17
C GLU A 152 24.23 -10.76 -1.95
N VAL A 153 23.29 -9.88 -1.63
CA VAL A 153 21.87 -10.22 -1.53
C VAL A 153 21.32 -10.45 -2.93
N GLY A 154 20.58 -11.53 -3.10
CA GLY A 154 20.14 -12.01 -4.42
C GLY A 154 18.96 -11.23 -5.02
N VAL A 155 19.10 -9.92 -5.08
CA VAL A 155 18.12 -9.01 -5.68
C VAL A 155 18.73 -8.36 -6.91
#